data_072834097d2e0c53fd3c73dd99e1ba24
#
_entry.id   072834097d2e0c53fd3c73dd99e1ba24
#
_cell.length_a   1.000
_cell.length_b   1.000
_cell.length_c   1.000
_cell.angle_alpha   90.00
_cell.angle_beta   90.00
_cell.angle_gamma   90.00
#
_symmetry.space_group_name_H-M   'P 1'
#
loop_
_entity.id
_entity.type
_entity.pdbx_description
1 polymer ?
#
loop_
_entity_poly.entity_id
_entity_poly.type
_entity_poly.pdbx_seq_one_letter_code
_entity_poly.pdbx_strand_id
1 'polypeptide(L)'
;MDLLADLVAAGREREGVLFTAPERSAPYSYRDFCTNVWKGGNLIRHYGVREGTRVAVVVGPKNPTDEDEPGYLRDAPDALLAILAATLDGAVAELDPGSEVDATALVAPAAWLDRYDLAPGTKALAYGGPSDDPTVAGFERELWSENPLQPPGEVGPDDPAVADADGTYTHGELLAASERVLEEQTIDEETTVALRAPVTTVGALVAGVLAPMRAGATVTFGPGVTGDLTVATEDSGPKTVRPGDISV
;
A
#
# COMPACT_ATOMS: atom_id res chain seq x y z
N MET A 1 -16.07 9.91 -6.95
CA MET A 1 -14.71 9.58 -6.50
C MET A 1 -14.07 8.82 -7.64
N ASP A 2 -13.19 9.48 -8.35
CA ASP A 2 -12.69 8.97 -9.63
C ASP A 2 -11.20 8.65 -9.57
N LEU A 3 -10.50 9.11 -8.51
CA LEU A 3 -9.06 8.94 -8.32
C LEU A 3 -8.74 8.35 -6.94
N LEU A 4 -7.65 7.59 -6.83
CA LEU A 4 -7.11 7.17 -5.53
C LEU A 4 -6.75 8.37 -4.66
N ALA A 5 -6.37 9.50 -5.27
CA ALA A 5 -6.17 10.76 -4.57
C ALA A 5 -7.44 11.25 -3.85
N ASP A 6 -8.62 11.06 -4.44
CA ASP A 6 -9.89 11.42 -3.80
C ASP A 6 -10.18 10.52 -2.60
N LEU A 7 -9.85 9.21 -2.72
CA LEU A 7 -10.00 8.26 -1.61
C LEU A 7 -9.10 8.65 -0.42
N VAL A 8 -7.85 9.02 -0.70
CA VAL A 8 -6.90 9.49 0.32
C VAL A 8 -7.37 10.81 0.93
N ALA A 9 -7.85 11.76 0.12
CA ALA A 9 -8.37 13.04 0.61
C ALA A 9 -9.60 12.85 1.50
N ALA A 10 -10.55 12.00 1.09
CA ALA A 10 -11.72 11.66 1.90
C ALA A 10 -11.34 10.97 3.22
N GLY A 11 -10.38 10.04 3.18
CA GLY A 11 -9.86 9.36 4.36
C GLY A 11 -9.21 10.33 5.36
N ARG A 12 -8.54 11.37 4.88
CA ARG A 12 -7.92 12.37 5.73
C ARG A 12 -8.92 13.18 6.56
N GLU A 13 -10.12 13.38 6.05
CA GLU A 13 -11.20 14.06 6.76
C GLU A 13 -12.01 13.12 7.68
N ARG A 14 -11.74 11.81 7.61
CA ARG A 14 -12.45 10.80 8.39
C ARG A 14 -11.82 10.62 9.76
N GLU A 15 -12.66 10.46 10.76
CA GLU A 15 -12.25 10.01 12.08
C GLU A 15 -12.23 8.47 12.15
N GLY A 16 -11.58 7.92 13.17
CA GLY A 16 -11.54 6.48 13.40
C GLY A 16 -10.21 5.82 13.04
N VAL A 17 -10.20 4.52 13.25
CA VAL A 17 -9.03 3.66 13.04
C VAL A 17 -9.09 3.03 11.66
N LEU A 18 -8.02 3.18 10.87
CA LEU A 18 -7.89 2.48 9.60
C LEU A 18 -7.14 1.16 9.79
N PHE A 19 -5.98 1.18 10.45
CA PHE A 19 -5.16 -0.02 10.59
C PHE A 19 -4.89 -0.39 12.04
N THR A 20 -4.99 -1.71 12.31
CA THR A 20 -4.53 -2.34 13.54
C THR A 20 -3.63 -3.53 13.21
N ALA A 21 -2.73 -3.85 14.12
CA ALA A 21 -1.94 -5.08 14.08
C ALA A 21 -1.60 -5.51 15.50
N PRO A 22 -1.56 -6.83 15.83
CA PRO A 22 -1.23 -7.32 17.16
C PRO A 22 0.13 -6.87 17.67
N GLU A 23 1.10 -6.74 16.76
CA GLU A 23 2.48 -6.33 17.10
C GLU A 23 2.67 -4.79 17.11
N ARG A 24 1.61 -4.04 16.87
CA ARG A 24 1.65 -2.59 16.88
C ARG A 24 1.12 -2.04 18.20
N SER A 25 1.87 -1.17 18.84
CA SER A 25 1.51 -0.58 20.13
C SER A 25 0.32 0.39 20.07
N ALA A 26 0.04 0.97 18.91
CA ALA A 26 -1.05 1.91 18.72
C ALA A 26 -1.69 1.74 17.34
N PRO A 27 -3.02 1.84 17.21
CA PRO A 27 -3.69 1.83 15.93
C PRO A 27 -3.27 3.02 15.05
N TYR A 28 -3.45 2.89 13.75
CA TYR A 28 -3.21 3.96 12.79
C TYR A 28 -4.54 4.58 12.38
N SER A 29 -4.71 5.87 12.66
CA SER A 29 -5.95 6.56 12.29
C SER A 29 -6.03 6.81 10.78
N TYR A 30 -7.24 6.97 10.24
CA TYR A 30 -7.48 7.40 8.87
C TYR A 30 -6.72 8.68 8.55
N ARG A 31 -6.88 9.70 9.40
CA ARG A 31 -6.25 11.00 9.24
C ARG A 31 -4.73 10.92 9.17
N ASP A 32 -4.11 10.19 10.10
CA ASP A 32 -2.65 10.11 10.15
C ASP A 32 -2.10 9.34 8.95
N PHE A 33 -2.74 8.22 8.59
CA PHE A 33 -2.32 7.43 7.43
C PHE A 33 -2.42 8.24 6.15
N CYS A 34 -3.58 8.83 5.85
CA CYS A 34 -3.79 9.60 4.64
C CYS A 34 -2.93 10.88 4.59
N THR A 35 -2.67 11.51 5.74
CA THR A 35 -1.71 12.63 5.82
C THR A 35 -0.30 12.14 5.47
N ASN A 36 0.10 10.97 5.95
CA ASN A 36 1.41 10.40 5.64
C ASN A 36 1.49 9.91 4.18
N VAL A 37 0.39 9.49 3.56
CA VAL A 37 0.35 9.23 2.11
C VAL A 37 0.66 10.52 1.32
N TRP A 38 0.10 11.67 1.69
CA TRP A 38 0.45 12.95 1.07
C TRP A 38 1.92 13.33 1.26
N LYS A 39 2.44 13.17 2.47
CA LYS A 39 3.87 13.35 2.75
C LYS A 39 4.75 12.40 1.93
N GLY A 40 4.33 11.14 1.80
CA GLY A 40 5.02 10.14 0.99
C GLY A 40 5.09 10.53 -0.48
N GLY A 41 3.98 11.01 -1.07
CA GLY A 41 3.98 11.55 -2.42
C GLY A 41 4.99 12.69 -2.57
N ASN A 42 4.96 13.70 -1.68
CA ASN A 42 5.93 14.79 -1.72
C ASN A 42 7.38 14.29 -1.55
N LEU A 43 7.61 13.31 -0.68
CA LEU A 43 8.94 12.73 -0.45
C LEU A 43 9.50 12.06 -1.71
N ILE A 44 8.75 11.14 -2.33
CA ILE A 44 9.27 10.35 -3.45
C ILE A 44 9.58 11.20 -4.69
N ARG A 45 8.98 12.38 -4.82
CA ARG A 45 9.32 13.35 -5.87
C ARG A 45 10.79 13.82 -5.79
N HIS A 46 11.36 13.91 -4.60
CA HIS A 46 12.78 14.23 -4.42
C HIS A 46 13.70 13.17 -5.01
N TYR A 47 13.16 11.94 -5.17
CA TYR A 47 13.85 10.79 -5.76
C TYR A 47 13.53 10.58 -7.24
N GLY A 48 12.87 11.57 -7.88
CA GLY A 48 12.60 11.58 -9.31
C GLY A 48 11.29 10.89 -9.70
N VAL A 49 10.47 10.50 -8.74
CA VAL A 49 9.14 9.92 -9.01
C VAL A 49 8.20 11.02 -9.51
N ARG A 50 7.50 10.74 -10.62
CA ARG A 50 6.57 11.64 -11.30
C ARG A 50 5.68 10.84 -12.24
N GLU A 51 4.75 11.51 -12.90
CA GLU A 51 3.88 10.92 -13.92
C GLU A 51 4.65 10.01 -14.89
N GLY A 52 4.09 8.82 -15.11
CA GLY A 52 4.62 7.81 -16.03
C GLY A 52 5.86 7.06 -15.52
N THR A 53 6.37 7.36 -14.32
CA THR A 53 7.47 6.57 -13.71
C THR A 53 6.95 5.36 -12.94
N ARG A 54 7.85 4.44 -12.55
CA ARG A 54 7.52 3.26 -11.74
C ARG A 54 8.15 3.37 -10.36
N VAL A 55 7.40 2.92 -9.36
CA VAL A 55 7.89 2.73 -7.98
C VAL A 55 7.65 1.26 -7.62
N ALA A 56 8.71 0.50 -7.51
CA ALA A 56 8.65 -0.86 -7.00
C ALA A 56 8.46 -0.85 -5.48
N VAL A 57 7.48 -1.61 -4.97
CA VAL A 57 7.19 -1.63 -3.54
C VAL A 57 7.19 -3.08 -3.04
N VAL A 58 8.10 -3.37 -2.14
CA VAL A 58 8.16 -4.64 -1.43
C VAL A 58 7.34 -4.53 -0.16
N VAL A 59 6.24 -5.27 -0.10
CA VAL A 59 5.41 -5.35 1.10
C VAL A 59 6.04 -6.30 2.10
N GLY A 60 6.16 -5.89 3.35
CA GLY A 60 6.74 -6.70 4.41
C GLY A 60 6.66 -6.01 5.77
N PRO A 61 7.10 -6.70 6.85
CA PRO A 61 7.22 -6.10 8.17
C PRO A 61 8.40 -5.12 8.24
N LYS A 62 8.38 -4.21 9.23
CA LYS A 62 9.51 -3.30 9.48
C LYS A 62 10.80 -4.03 9.84
N ASN A 63 10.66 -5.06 10.66
CA ASN A 63 11.80 -5.85 11.12
C ASN A 63 11.58 -7.32 10.74
N PRO A 64 11.81 -7.68 9.47
CA PRO A 64 11.58 -9.04 9.01
C PRO A 64 12.54 -10.03 9.68
N THR A 65 12.03 -11.20 9.94
CA THR A 65 12.76 -12.38 10.39
C THR A 65 12.99 -13.35 9.23
N ASP A 66 13.71 -14.44 9.45
CA ASP A 66 13.93 -15.48 8.43
C ASP A 66 12.64 -16.23 8.05
N GLU A 67 11.59 -16.12 8.87
CA GLU A 67 10.28 -16.75 8.65
C GLU A 67 9.33 -15.83 7.86
N ASP A 68 9.68 -14.55 7.70
CA ASP A 68 8.84 -13.60 6.99
C ASP A 68 9.09 -13.65 5.48
N GLU A 69 8.01 -13.60 4.72
CA GLU A 69 8.02 -13.56 3.26
C GLU A 69 7.51 -12.22 2.74
N PRO A 70 8.01 -11.74 1.58
CA PRO A 70 7.44 -10.58 0.91
C PRO A 70 5.94 -10.75 0.63
N GLY A 71 5.23 -9.64 0.67
CA GLY A 71 3.79 -9.57 0.47
C GLY A 71 2.98 -9.50 1.76
N TYR A 72 3.47 -10.04 2.88
CA TYR A 72 2.70 -10.11 4.12
C TYR A 72 2.96 -8.92 5.04
N LEU A 73 1.89 -8.23 5.43
CA LEU A 73 1.93 -7.21 6.48
C LEU A 73 1.90 -7.86 7.87
N ARG A 74 2.68 -7.33 8.82
CA ARG A 74 2.70 -7.82 10.19
C ARG A 74 2.55 -6.71 11.25
N ASP A 75 3.33 -5.67 11.17
CA ASP A 75 3.48 -4.67 12.22
C ASP A 75 3.24 -3.23 11.76
N ALA A 76 3.31 -2.96 10.45
CA ALA A 76 3.17 -1.61 9.94
C ALA A 76 2.68 -1.56 8.49
N PRO A 77 1.92 -0.50 8.12
CA PRO A 77 1.40 -0.32 6.76
C PRO A 77 2.30 0.55 5.87
N ASP A 78 3.61 0.62 6.13
CA ASP A 78 4.51 1.54 5.42
C ASP A 78 4.59 1.25 3.92
N ALA A 79 4.53 -0.01 3.53
CA ALA A 79 4.44 -0.39 2.12
C ALA A 79 3.14 0.10 1.47
N LEU A 80 1.99 -0.03 2.16
CA LEU A 80 0.70 0.49 1.66
C LEU A 80 0.73 2.01 1.50
N LEU A 81 1.42 2.69 2.41
CA LEU A 81 1.63 4.13 2.32
C LEU A 81 2.44 4.47 1.07
N ALA A 82 3.52 3.74 0.78
CA ALA A 82 4.35 3.93 -0.40
C ALA A 82 3.58 3.64 -1.70
N ILE A 83 2.77 2.57 -1.75
CA ILE A 83 1.90 2.24 -2.88
C ILE A 83 0.98 3.42 -3.20
N LEU A 84 0.20 3.89 -2.21
CA LEU A 84 -0.74 4.99 -2.43
C LEU A 84 -0.01 6.31 -2.73
N ALA A 85 1.14 6.58 -2.09
CA ALA A 85 1.94 7.77 -2.33
C ALA A 85 2.40 7.88 -3.80
N ALA A 86 2.84 6.77 -4.40
CA ALA A 86 3.26 6.72 -5.80
C ALA A 86 2.12 7.14 -6.75
N THR A 87 0.91 6.68 -6.49
CA THR A 87 -0.25 6.95 -7.36
C THR A 87 -0.68 8.42 -7.35
N LEU A 88 -0.37 9.18 -6.30
CA LEU A 88 -0.75 10.61 -6.19
C LEU A 88 -0.01 11.51 -7.19
N ASP A 89 1.17 11.09 -7.63
CA ASP A 89 2.00 11.82 -8.59
C ASP A 89 1.95 11.22 -10.01
N GLY A 90 0.99 10.32 -10.26
CA GLY A 90 0.83 9.66 -11.56
C GLY A 90 1.91 8.62 -11.87
N ALA A 91 2.63 8.15 -10.85
CA ALA A 91 3.52 7.01 -10.99
C ALA A 91 2.76 5.69 -10.79
N VAL A 92 3.27 4.63 -11.40
CA VAL A 92 2.74 3.28 -11.24
C VAL A 92 3.43 2.61 -10.06
N ALA A 93 2.66 2.21 -9.03
CA ALA A 93 3.16 1.37 -7.97
C ALA A 93 3.19 -0.10 -8.44
N GLU A 94 4.37 -0.70 -8.52
CA GLU A 94 4.57 -2.08 -8.88
C GLU A 94 4.59 -2.95 -7.63
N LEU A 95 3.63 -3.86 -7.51
CA LEU A 95 3.53 -4.82 -6.42
C LEU A 95 4.41 -6.03 -6.73
N ASP A 96 5.06 -6.56 -5.68
CA ASP A 96 5.87 -7.78 -5.80
C ASP A 96 6.92 -7.71 -6.92
N PRO A 97 7.84 -6.74 -6.89
CA PRO A 97 8.88 -6.65 -7.91
C PRO A 97 9.77 -7.89 -7.84
N GLY A 98 10.22 -8.37 -9.00
CA GLY A 98 11.22 -9.43 -9.08
C GLY A 98 12.54 -9.01 -8.42
N SER A 99 13.49 -9.95 -8.37
CA SER A 99 14.83 -9.66 -7.80
C SER A 99 15.63 -8.62 -8.60
N GLU A 100 15.37 -8.48 -9.89
CA GLU A 100 15.95 -7.44 -10.75
C GLU A 100 14.94 -6.28 -10.87
N VAL A 101 15.29 -5.11 -10.34
CA VAL A 101 14.39 -3.94 -10.26
C VAL A 101 14.85 -2.84 -11.20
N ASP A 102 14.05 -2.57 -12.25
CA ASP A 102 14.21 -1.43 -13.15
C ASP A 102 13.05 -0.45 -12.97
N ALA A 103 13.17 0.37 -11.95
CA ALA A 103 12.18 1.37 -11.56
C ALA A 103 12.87 2.69 -11.19
N THR A 104 12.11 3.78 -11.08
CA THR A 104 12.64 5.05 -10.61
C THR A 104 13.05 4.96 -9.13
N ALA A 105 12.25 4.24 -8.34
CA ALA A 105 12.54 3.98 -6.94
C ALA A 105 12.09 2.58 -6.53
N LEU A 106 12.82 1.99 -5.56
CA LEU A 106 12.40 0.83 -4.79
C LEU A 106 12.11 1.28 -3.36
N VAL A 107 10.95 0.91 -2.82
CA VAL A 107 10.61 1.06 -1.39
C VAL A 107 10.50 -0.32 -0.77
N ALA A 108 11.36 -0.64 0.21
CA ALA A 108 11.44 -1.98 0.79
C ALA A 108 11.84 -1.95 2.27
N PRO A 109 11.59 -3.03 3.04
CA PRO A 109 12.20 -3.20 4.36
C PRO A 109 13.73 -3.11 4.28
N ALA A 110 14.35 -2.37 5.19
CA ALA A 110 15.82 -2.17 5.18
C ALA A 110 16.58 -3.50 5.15
N ALA A 111 16.11 -4.49 5.91
CA ALA A 111 16.74 -5.81 6.01
C ALA A 111 16.60 -6.69 4.74
N TRP A 112 15.78 -6.28 3.78
CA TRP A 112 15.56 -7.04 2.54
C TRP A 112 16.15 -6.38 1.30
N LEU A 113 16.74 -5.20 1.41
CA LEU A 113 17.30 -4.49 0.25
C LEU A 113 18.32 -5.31 -0.53
N ASP A 114 19.14 -6.06 0.17
CA ASP A 114 20.19 -6.92 -0.44
C ASP A 114 19.61 -8.09 -1.27
N ARG A 115 18.31 -8.31 -1.23
CA ARG A 115 17.62 -9.31 -2.06
C ARG A 115 17.35 -8.82 -3.47
N TYR A 116 17.56 -7.53 -3.76
CA TYR A 116 17.17 -6.87 -5.00
C TYR A 116 18.38 -6.26 -5.71
N ASP A 117 18.54 -6.61 -6.98
CA ASP A 117 19.53 -6.02 -7.87
C ASP A 117 18.91 -4.80 -8.57
N LEU A 118 19.39 -3.60 -8.21
CA LEU A 118 18.83 -2.35 -8.72
C LEU A 118 19.50 -1.94 -10.03
N ALA A 119 18.70 -1.64 -11.05
CA ALA A 119 19.19 -1.05 -12.29
C ALA A 119 19.89 0.30 -12.02
N PRO A 120 20.87 0.69 -12.85
CA PRO A 120 21.55 1.97 -12.71
C PRO A 120 20.57 3.14 -12.73
N GLY A 121 20.55 3.91 -11.64
CA GLY A 121 19.66 5.08 -11.47
C GLY A 121 18.45 4.84 -10.55
N THR A 122 18.05 3.60 -10.30
CA THR A 122 17.01 3.26 -9.32
C THR A 122 17.43 3.74 -7.93
N LYS A 123 16.53 4.44 -7.23
CA LYS A 123 16.75 4.95 -5.88
C LYS A 123 16.16 3.99 -4.86
N ALA A 124 16.96 3.60 -3.86
CA ALA A 124 16.49 2.78 -2.76
C ALA A 124 16.00 3.64 -1.59
N LEU A 125 14.78 3.38 -1.12
CA LEU A 125 14.19 3.95 0.08
C LEU A 125 13.83 2.82 1.04
N ALA A 126 14.42 2.86 2.23
CA ALA A 126 14.24 1.83 3.24
C ALA A 126 13.22 2.22 4.29
N TYR A 127 12.38 1.29 4.71
CA TYR A 127 11.58 1.42 5.93
C TYR A 127 11.94 0.31 6.94
N GLY A 128 11.56 0.51 8.21
CA GLY A 128 11.83 -0.44 9.29
C GLY A 128 13.22 -0.32 9.91
N GLY A 129 13.96 0.74 9.60
CA GLY A 129 15.27 1.02 10.21
C GLY A 129 16.24 1.71 9.25
N PRO A 130 17.41 2.06 9.75
CA PRO A 130 18.47 2.60 8.91
C PRO A 130 19.11 1.49 8.06
N SER A 131 19.54 1.85 6.85
CA SER A 131 20.46 1.03 6.06
C SER A 131 21.91 1.40 6.40
N ASP A 132 22.82 0.42 6.30
CA ASP A 132 24.26 0.66 6.42
C ASP A 132 24.83 1.33 5.15
N ASP A 133 24.11 1.27 4.02
CA ASP A 133 24.46 1.94 2.79
C ASP A 133 24.01 3.42 2.84
N PRO A 134 24.96 4.38 2.79
CA PRO A 134 24.65 5.81 2.83
C PRO A 134 23.88 6.32 1.60
N THR A 135 23.79 5.54 0.52
CA THR A 135 23.01 5.89 -0.68
C THR A 135 21.54 5.54 -0.55
N VAL A 136 21.17 4.75 0.45
CA VAL A 136 19.80 4.36 0.76
C VAL A 136 19.13 5.43 1.62
N ALA A 137 18.01 5.95 1.14
CA ALA A 137 17.21 6.92 1.88
C ALA A 137 16.36 6.23 2.96
N GLY A 138 16.18 6.87 4.10
CA GLY A 138 15.27 6.38 5.14
C GLY A 138 13.85 6.88 4.90
N PHE A 139 12.97 6.04 4.34
CA PHE A 139 11.60 6.43 3.97
C PHE A 139 10.84 7.06 5.16
N GLU A 140 10.75 6.35 6.28
CA GLU A 140 10.03 6.86 7.46
C GLU A 140 10.69 8.11 8.06
N ARG A 141 12.03 8.12 8.13
CA ARG A 141 12.77 9.24 8.72
C ARG A 141 12.53 10.53 7.96
N GLU A 142 12.56 10.47 6.63
CA GLU A 142 12.41 11.64 5.78
C GLU A 142 10.96 12.08 5.67
N LEU A 143 10.01 11.12 5.74
CA LEU A 143 8.59 11.38 5.79
C LEU A 143 8.19 12.35 6.92
N TRP A 144 8.87 12.29 8.08
CA TRP A 144 8.57 13.16 9.21
C TRP A 144 8.70 14.65 8.90
N SER A 145 9.65 15.01 8.05
CA SER A 145 9.94 16.41 7.69
C SER A 145 9.16 16.90 6.47
N GLU A 146 8.42 16.01 5.80
CA GLU A 146 7.72 16.35 4.58
C GLU A 146 6.45 17.18 4.78
N ASN A 147 6.12 17.91 3.71
CA ASN A 147 4.92 18.73 3.64
C ASN A 147 3.65 17.86 3.65
N PRO A 148 2.69 18.09 4.59
CA PRO A 148 1.44 17.36 4.65
C PRO A 148 0.36 17.85 3.69
N LEU A 149 0.72 18.61 2.65
CA LEU A 149 -0.21 19.03 1.61
C LEU A 149 -0.28 17.98 0.50
N GLN A 150 -1.42 17.95 -0.19
CA GLN A 150 -1.58 17.08 -1.34
C GLN A 150 -0.50 17.35 -2.38
N PRO A 151 0.18 16.31 -2.89
CA PRO A 151 1.12 16.45 -3.99
C PRO A 151 0.44 17.08 -5.22
N PRO A 152 1.17 17.90 -6.01
CA PRO A 152 0.60 18.63 -7.14
C PRO A 152 0.50 17.79 -8.43
N GLY A 153 0.33 16.47 -8.35
CA GLY A 153 0.18 15.59 -9.51
C GLY A 153 -1.10 15.91 -10.29
N GLU A 154 -1.03 15.92 -11.61
CA GLU A 154 -2.19 15.97 -12.50
C GLU A 154 -2.45 14.53 -12.98
N VAL A 155 -3.53 13.92 -12.52
CA VAL A 155 -3.85 12.50 -12.74
C VAL A 155 -5.30 12.37 -13.17
N GLY A 156 -5.55 11.54 -14.19
CA GLY A 156 -6.89 11.20 -14.68
C GLY A 156 -7.33 9.79 -14.24
N PRO A 157 -8.63 9.46 -14.34
CA PRO A 157 -9.13 8.14 -13.97
C PRO A 157 -8.62 7.01 -14.86
N ASP A 158 -8.24 7.32 -16.10
CA ASP A 158 -7.71 6.36 -17.07
C ASP A 158 -6.18 6.20 -16.99
N ASP A 159 -5.51 6.97 -16.12
CA ASP A 159 -4.06 6.87 -15.95
C ASP A 159 -3.70 5.62 -15.15
N PRO A 160 -2.58 4.96 -15.51
CA PRO A 160 -2.08 3.80 -14.79
C PRO A 160 -1.72 4.15 -13.34
N ALA A 161 -2.10 3.31 -12.39
CA ALA A 161 -1.87 3.55 -10.96
C ALA A 161 -1.10 2.42 -10.28
N VAL A 162 -1.47 1.16 -10.52
CA VAL A 162 -0.86 0.00 -9.87
C VAL A 162 -0.61 -1.08 -10.91
N ALA A 163 0.49 -1.81 -10.78
CA ALA A 163 0.82 -2.97 -11.58
C ALA A 163 1.17 -4.17 -10.70
N ASP A 164 0.80 -5.35 -11.16
CA ASP A 164 1.22 -6.64 -10.62
C ASP A 164 1.66 -7.59 -11.75
N ALA A 165 1.83 -8.88 -11.46
CA ALA A 165 2.24 -9.86 -12.45
C ALA A 165 1.22 -10.06 -13.59
N ASP A 166 -0.06 -9.75 -13.35
CA ASP A 166 -1.14 -9.96 -14.31
C ASP A 166 -1.36 -8.75 -15.24
N GLY A 167 -0.98 -7.54 -14.79
CA GLY A 167 -1.16 -6.35 -15.61
C GLY A 167 -0.92 -5.02 -14.92
N THR A 168 -1.38 -3.97 -15.60
CA THR A 168 -1.36 -2.61 -15.06
C THR A 168 -2.78 -2.07 -15.06
N TYR A 169 -3.19 -1.48 -13.95
CA TYR A 169 -4.56 -1.07 -13.68
C TYR A 169 -4.63 0.43 -13.43
N THR A 170 -5.69 1.05 -13.94
CA THR A 170 -5.94 2.48 -13.82
C THR A 170 -6.60 2.84 -12.50
N HIS A 171 -6.60 4.14 -12.16
CA HIS A 171 -7.32 4.65 -11.00
C HIS A 171 -8.82 4.28 -11.04
N GLY A 172 -9.45 4.43 -12.19
CA GLY A 172 -10.87 4.14 -12.38
C GLY A 172 -11.20 2.66 -12.19
N GLU A 173 -10.40 1.75 -12.78
CA GLU A 173 -10.58 0.30 -12.63
C GLU A 173 -10.47 -0.13 -11.17
N LEU A 174 -9.44 0.35 -10.45
CA LEU A 174 -9.24 0.04 -9.04
C LEU A 174 -10.40 0.51 -8.16
N LEU A 175 -10.91 1.72 -8.41
CA LEU A 175 -12.03 2.25 -7.65
C LEU A 175 -13.35 1.55 -7.99
N ALA A 176 -13.57 1.21 -9.26
CA ALA A 176 -14.75 0.42 -9.66
C ALA A 176 -14.73 -0.98 -9.04
N ALA A 177 -13.56 -1.63 -9.01
CA ALA A 177 -13.39 -2.92 -8.34
C ALA A 177 -13.63 -2.80 -6.84
N SER A 178 -13.10 -1.75 -6.18
CA SER A 178 -13.32 -1.52 -4.75
C SER A 178 -14.79 -1.30 -4.40
N GLU A 179 -15.56 -0.62 -5.26
CA GLU A 179 -17.01 -0.44 -5.10
C GLU A 179 -17.75 -1.78 -5.17
N ARG A 180 -17.44 -2.60 -6.20
CA ARG A 180 -18.04 -3.94 -6.33
C ARG A 180 -17.80 -4.80 -5.08
N VAL A 181 -16.55 -4.85 -4.60
CA VAL A 181 -16.21 -5.60 -3.38
C VAL A 181 -16.98 -5.07 -2.16
N LEU A 182 -17.06 -3.74 -2.02
CA LEU A 182 -17.80 -3.10 -0.93
C LEU A 182 -19.27 -3.51 -0.93
N GLU A 183 -19.93 -3.46 -2.12
CA GLU A 183 -21.34 -3.83 -2.26
C GLU A 183 -21.58 -5.32 -2.07
N GLU A 184 -20.79 -6.18 -2.71
CA GLU A 184 -20.93 -7.64 -2.65
C GLU A 184 -20.69 -8.20 -1.24
N GLN A 185 -19.72 -7.64 -0.53
CA GLN A 185 -19.37 -8.09 0.82
C GLN A 185 -20.12 -7.32 1.92
N THR A 186 -20.86 -6.26 1.54
CA THR A 186 -21.60 -5.40 2.47
C THR A 186 -20.66 -4.81 3.54
N ILE A 187 -19.55 -4.21 3.08
CA ILE A 187 -18.56 -3.58 3.96
C ILE A 187 -19.06 -2.18 4.35
N ASP A 188 -19.07 -1.88 5.64
CA ASP A 188 -19.45 -0.59 6.21
C ASP A 188 -18.42 -0.09 7.24
N GLU A 189 -18.68 1.02 7.90
CA GLU A 189 -17.79 1.64 8.87
C GLU A 189 -17.62 0.83 10.18
N GLU A 190 -18.53 -0.10 10.46
CA GLU A 190 -18.47 -0.98 11.62
C GLU A 190 -17.68 -2.28 11.32
N THR A 191 -17.42 -2.55 10.03
CA THR A 191 -16.77 -3.77 9.57
C THR A 191 -15.28 -3.77 9.92
N THR A 192 -14.79 -4.90 10.40
CA THR A 192 -13.35 -5.19 10.54
C THR A 192 -12.93 -6.20 9.46
N VAL A 193 -11.99 -5.82 8.61
CA VAL A 193 -11.43 -6.67 7.57
C VAL A 193 -10.08 -7.23 8.02
N ALA A 194 -9.97 -8.56 8.12
CA ALA A 194 -8.72 -9.24 8.39
C ALA A 194 -7.95 -9.50 7.09
N LEU A 195 -6.89 -8.74 6.85
CA LEU A 195 -6.01 -8.91 5.69
C LEU A 195 -4.92 -9.92 6.02
N ARG A 196 -5.09 -11.15 5.52
CA ARG A 196 -4.21 -12.30 5.69
C ARG A 196 -3.56 -12.76 4.39
N ALA A 197 -4.06 -12.28 3.25
CA ALA A 197 -3.44 -12.51 1.95
C ALA A 197 -2.18 -11.64 1.79
N PRO A 198 -1.18 -12.09 1.02
CA PRO A 198 -0.08 -11.23 0.61
C PRO A 198 -0.60 -10.13 -0.33
N VAL A 199 -0.12 -8.90 -0.13
CA VAL A 199 -0.45 -7.74 -0.99
C VAL A 199 0.57 -7.71 -2.15
N THR A 200 0.57 -8.77 -2.93
CA THR A 200 1.38 -8.93 -4.14
C THR A 200 0.53 -8.86 -5.40
N THR A 201 -0.79 -8.83 -5.24
CA THR A 201 -1.76 -8.72 -6.34
C THR A 201 -2.70 -7.55 -6.13
N VAL A 202 -3.19 -7.01 -7.22
CA VAL A 202 -4.18 -5.92 -7.20
C VAL A 202 -5.46 -6.36 -6.50
N GLY A 203 -5.89 -7.62 -6.66
CA GLY A 203 -7.06 -8.14 -5.95
C GLY A 203 -6.92 -8.09 -4.42
N ALA A 204 -5.73 -8.37 -3.88
CA ALA A 204 -5.47 -8.25 -2.44
C ALA A 204 -5.49 -6.79 -1.98
N LEU A 205 -4.91 -5.87 -2.77
CA LEU A 205 -4.95 -4.43 -2.50
C LEU A 205 -6.39 -3.90 -2.52
N VAL A 206 -7.18 -4.28 -3.52
CA VAL A 206 -8.58 -3.86 -3.67
C VAL A 206 -9.43 -4.36 -2.50
N ALA A 207 -9.45 -5.67 -2.25
CA ALA A 207 -10.32 -6.25 -1.22
C ALA A 207 -9.84 -5.96 0.20
N GLY A 208 -8.52 -5.93 0.43
CA GLY A 208 -7.93 -5.78 1.75
C GLY A 208 -7.67 -4.35 2.18
N VAL A 209 -7.63 -3.38 1.23
CA VAL A 209 -7.27 -2.00 1.55
C VAL A 209 -8.24 -0.99 0.95
N LEU A 210 -8.43 -0.98 -0.39
CA LEU A 210 -9.18 0.10 -1.04
C LEU A 210 -10.68 0.05 -0.72
N ALA A 211 -11.31 -1.14 -0.75
CA ALA A 211 -12.73 -1.28 -0.40
C ALA A 211 -12.99 -0.94 1.08
N PRO A 212 -12.21 -1.45 2.06
CA PRO A 212 -12.32 -1.02 3.44
C PRO A 212 -12.11 0.48 3.64
N MET A 213 -11.09 1.07 3.00
CA MET A 213 -10.86 2.52 3.08
C MET A 213 -12.05 3.33 2.57
N ARG A 214 -12.68 2.89 1.50
CA ARG A 214 -13.85 3.54 0.92
C ARG A 214 -15.06 3.48 1.86
N ALA A 215 -15.29 2.33 2.48
CA ALA A 215 -16.36 2.13 3.47
C ALA A 215 -16.15 2.89 4.78
N GLY A 216 -14.90 3.10 5.18
CA GLY A 216 -14.54 3.61 6.50
C GLY A 216 -14.31 2.49 7.52
N ALA A 217 -14.14 1.29 7.03
CA ALA A 217 -13.90 0.08 7.82
C ALA A 217 -12.52 0.06 8.46
N THR A 218 -12.33 -0.78 9.45
CA THR A 218 -11.01 -1.04 10.05
C THR A 218 -10.37 -2.24 9.35
N VAL A 219 -9.10 -2.14 9.02
CA VAL A 219 -8.28 -3.25 8.52
C VAL A 219 -7.34 -3.72 9.62
N THR A 220 -7.35 -5.02 9.90
CA THR A 220 -6.37 -5.66 10.77
C THR A 220 -5.50 -6.61 9.98
N PHE A 221 -4.19 -6.63 10.27
CA PHE A 221 -3.23 -7.50 9.58
C PHE A 221 -2.21 -8.07 10.55
N GLY A 222 -1.57 -9.15 10.13
CA GLY A 222 -0.58 -9.89 10.93
C GLY A 222 -1.03 -11.31 11.23
N PRO A 223 -0.19 -12.10 11.94
CA PRO A 223 -0.46 -13.49 12.24
C PRO A 223 -1.73 -13.67 13.08
N GLY A 224 -2.61 -14.56 12.64
CA GLY A 224 -3.77 -15.01 13.43
C GLY A 224 -4.88 -13.96 13.60
N VAL A 225 -4.84 -12.82 12.91
CA VAL A 225 -5.89 -11.81 12.97
C VAL A 225 -7.23 -12.37 12.45
N THR A 226 -8.31 -11.87 13.04
CA THR A 226 -9.70 -12.21 12.68
C THR A 226 -10.50 -10.93 12.48
N GLY A 227 -11.54 -11.00 11.68
CA GLY A 227 -12.45 -9.89 11.40
C GLY A 227 -13.82 -10.39 10.98
N ASP A 228 -14.72 -9.47 10.67
CA ASP A 228 -16.04 -9.76 10.12
C ASP A 228 -15.94 -10.29 8.69
N LEU A 229 -14.89 -9.87 7.97
CA LEU A 229 -14.49 -10.34 6.65
C LEU A 229 -13.00 -10.71 6.68
N THR A 230 -12.61 -11.77 5.99
CA THR A 230 -11.21 -12.18 5.86
C THR A 230 -10.80 -12.14 4.39
N VAL A 231 -9.69 -11.45 4.08
CA VAL A 231 -9.03 -11.51 2.76
C VAL A 231 -7.85 -12.48 2.88
N ALA A 232 -7.94 -13.63 2.23
CA ALA A 232 -6.95 -14.70 2.32
C ALA A 232 -6.86 -15.51 1.02
N THR A 233 -5.72 -16.15 0.77
CA THR A 233 -5.52 -17.02 -0.40
C THR A 233 -6.26 -18.35 -0.29
N GLU A 234 -6.47 -18.82 0.94
CA GLU A 234 -7.20 -20.05 1.24
C GLU A 234 -8.49 -19.74 2.00
N ASP A 235 -9.43 -20.67 1.95
CA ASP A 235 -10.69 -20.56 2.69
C ASP A 235 -10.41 -20.55 4.20
N SER A 236 -10.76 -19.46 4.83
CA SER A 236 -10.54 -19.22 6.26
C SER A 236 -11.84 -19.05 7.04
N GLY A 237 -12.99 -19.40 6.42
CA GLY A 237 -14.31 -19.30 7.04
C GLY A 237 -15.40 -18.75 6.11
N PRO A 238 -16.61 -18.57 6.61
CA PRO A 238 -17.80 -18.30 5.79
C PRO A 238 -17.82 -16.94 5.09
N LYS A 239 -16.95 -16.01 5.49
CA LYS A 239 -16.79 -14.70 4.87
C LYS A 239 -15.32 -14.51 4.46
N THR A 240 -14.84 -15.38 3.57
CA THR A 240 -13.50 -15.25 2.99
C THR A 240 -13.60 -14.73 1.56
N VAL A 241 -12.87 -13.65 1.28
CA VAL A 241 -12.63 -13.12 -0.07
C VAL A 241 -11.25 -13.56 -0.52
N ARG A 242 -11.16 -14.17 -1.69
CA ARG A 242 -9.89 -14.55 -2.28
C ARG A 242 -9.44 -13.47 -3.27
N PRO A 243 -8.21 -12.98 -3.17
CA PRO A 243 -7.68 -11.99 -4.12
C PRO A 243 -7.85 -12.39 -5.60
N GLY A 244 -7.67 -13.67 -5.91
CA GLY A 244 -7.80 -14.18 -7.28
C GLY A 244 -9.24 -14.20 -7.84
N ASP A 245 -10.26 -14.00 -7.00
CA ASP A 245 -11.66 -13.93 -7.44
C ASP A 245 -12.09 -12.48 -7.73
N ILE A 246 -11.22 -11.50 -7.43
CA ILE A 246 -11.50 -10.07 -7.66
C ILE A 246 -11.22 -9.71 -9.11
N SER A 247 -12.25 -9.33 -9.84
CA SER A 247 -12.11 -8.77 -11.18
C SER A 247 -11.82 -7.26 -11.08
N VAL A 248 -10.76 -6.81 -11.69
CA VAL A 248 -10.39 -5.41 -11.79
C VAL A 248 -10.49 -4.91 -13.22
#